data_024944e7779c35d49924b5e09e44f00a
#
_entry.id   024944e7779c35d49924b5e09e44f00a
#
_cell.length_a   1.000
_cell.length_b   1.000
_cell.length_c   1.000
_cell.angle_alpha   90.00
_cell.angle_beta   90.00
_cell.angle_gamma   90.00
#
_symmetry.space_group_name_H-M   'P 1'
#
loop_
_entity.id
_entity.type
_entity.pdbx_description
1 polymer ?
#
loop_
_entity_poly.entity_id
_entity_poly.type
_entity_poly.pdbx_seq_one_letter_code
_entity_poly.pdbx_strand_id
1 'polypeptide(L)'
;PYTSQLDVISFKDVASCGTATAVSVPCMFSQLTRNQFDRKQADNQDNALDIMQRAGIDLLWKENDGGDKEVAHKIKKIEVDRKQQNALCNGQTCYDMALLSDFDQEVSNMNGNRVVAMHLIGSHGPTYFQRYPKEKAFFQPDCPRADIENCSVEEIVNTYDNTIRYTDFVLEQTINKLKTLEDKYNTALIYVSDHGESLGESGMFLHGMPYGLAPDFQKRVPLVMWMSPSFKQAKHINTDCLSKEAQNAGKYSHDNVFHSLLGIMDVKTQAYDGQLDIFKTCRTVS
;
A
#
# COMPACT_ATOMS: atom_id res chain seq x y z
N PRO A 1 11.39 -3.73 -11.61
CA PRO A 1 12.73 -3.39 -12.07
C PRO A 1 13.54 -2.60 -11.03
N TYR A 2 12.90 -1.73 -10.24
CA TYR A 2 13.58 -0.93 -9.22
C TYR A 2 13.75 -1.70 -7.92
N THR A 3 12.66 -2.18 -7.32
CA THR A 3 12.68 -2.89 -6.03
C THR A 3 13.28 -4.29 -6.13
N SER A 4 13.30 -4.91 -7.31
CA SER A 4 13.88 -6.25 -7.50
C SER A 4 15.39 -6.31 -7.23
N GLN A 5 16.05 -5.16 -7.20
CA GLN A 5 17.47 -5.04 -6.85
C GLN A 5 17.69 -4.82 -5.35
N LEU A 6 16.61 -4.67 -4.58
CA LEU A 6 16.64 -4.52 -3.15
C LEU A 6 16.22 -5.83 -2.49
N ASP A 7 16.53 -5.97 -1.22
CA ASP A 7 16.17 -7.16 -0.44
C ASP A 7 14.70 -7.12 -0.02
N VAL A 8 13.80 -7.18 -1.01
CA VAL A 8 12.35 -7.17 -0.81
C VAL A 8 11.78 -8.58 -0.84
N ILE A 9 10.69 -8.77 -0.11
CA ILE A 9 9.90 -9.99 -0.10
C ILE A 9 8.56 -9.70 -0.76
N SER A 10 8.28 -10.37 -1.88
CA SER A 10 7.03 -10.23 -2.63
C SER A 10 6.16 -11.46 -2.43
N PHE A 11 4.95 -11.25 -1.92
CA PHE A 11 3.98 -12.29 -1.68
C PHE A 11 3.19 -12.60 -2.94
N LYS A 12 2.92 -13.90 -3.19
CA LYS A 12 2.20 -14.36 -4.38
C LYS A 12 0.71 -14.54 -4.10
N ASP A 13 -0.11 -14.16 -5.08
CA ASP A 13 -1.57 -14.37 -5.09
C ASP A 13 -2.27 -13.84 -3.85
N VAL A 14 -2.02 -12.59 -3.49
CA VAL A 14 -2.70 -11.94 -2.38
C VAL A 14 -4.07 -11.44 -2.85
N ALA A 15 -5.11 -11.78 -2.11
CA ALA A 15 -6.47 -11.37 -2.42
C ALA A 15 -6.82 -10.05 -1.72
N SER A 16 -7.45 -9.13 -2.44
CA SER A 16 -8.02 -7.91 -1.85
C SER A 16 -9.34 -8.19 -1.14
N CYS A 17 -9.72 -7.30 -0.24
CA CYS A 17 -11.04 -7.35 0.41
C CYS A 17 -12.15 -6.93 -0.54
N GLY A 18 -11.89 -5.97 -1.39
CA GLY A 18 -12.85 -5.45 -2.35
C GLY A 18 -12.21 -5.11 -3.68
N THR A 19 -13.02 -4.62 -4.60
CA THR A 19 -12.60 -4.18 -5.93
C THR A 19 -12.60 -2.66 -6.08
N ALA A 20 -12.81 -1.94 -4.99
CA ALA A 20 -12.81 -0.48 -4.93
C ALA A 20 -12.18 0.00 -3.63
N THR A 21 -11.52 1.15 -3.67
CA THR A 21 -10.84 1.77 -2.52
C THR A 21 -11.78 1.98 -1.33
N ALA A 22 -13.03 2.40 -1.59
CA ALA A 22 -14.03 2.64 -0.56
C ALA A 22 -14.40 1.39 0.26
N VAL A 23 -14.15 0.21 -0.26
CA VAL A 23 -14.34 -1.08 0.42
C VAL A 23 -13.02 -1.59 0.98
N SER A 24 -12.00 -1.67 0.15
CA SER A 24 -10.73 -2.32 0.50
C SER A 24 -9.97 -1.60 1.62
N VAL A 25 -9.89 -0.27 1.59
CA VAL A 25 -9.11 0.48 2.60
C VAL A 25 -9.74 0.33 3.99
N PRO A 26 -11.03 0.60 4.20
CA PRO A 26 -11.64 0.34 5.51
C PRO A 26 -11.54 -1.12 5.95
N CYS A 27 -11.65 -2.06 5.01
CA CYS A 27 -11.58 -3.48 5.30
C CYS A 27 -10.19 -3.92 5.77
N MET A 28 -9.13 -3.52 5.07
CA MET A 28 -7.77 -3.96 5.43
C MET A 28 -7.30 -3.42 6.79
N PHE A 29 -7.82 -2.29 7.24
CA PHE A 29 -7.53 -1.74 8.56
C PHE A 29 -8.50 -2.20 9.64
N SER A 30 -9.50 -2.99 9.31
CA SER A 30 -10.50 -3.56 10.23
C SER A 30 -10.07 -4.92 10.76
N GLN A 31 -10.49 -5.24 11.99
CA GLN A 31 -10.37 -6.59 12.54
C GLN A 31 -11.27 -7.61 11.82
N LEU A 32 -12.29 -7.14 11.10
CA LEU A 32 -13.20 -8.01 10.36
C LEU A 32 -12.52 -8.57 9.12
N THR A 33 -12.70 -9.87 8.88
CA THR A 33 -12.26 -10.47 7.62
C THR A 33 -13.19 -10.07 6.47
N ARG A 34 -12.78 -10.29 5.22
CA ARG A 34 -13.62 -9.98 4.05
C ARG A 34 -15.02 -10.58 4.16
N ASN A 35 -15.13 -11.80 4.64
CA ASN A 35 -16.42 -12.49 4.76
C ASN A 35 -17.32 -11.90 5.87
N GLN A 36 -16.73 -11.22 6.84
CA GLN A 36 -17.42 -10.60 7.97
C GLN A 36 -17.62 -9.10 7.77
N PHE A 37 -16.95 -8.52 6.78
CA PHE A 37 -16.85 -7.07 6.66
C PHE A 37 -18.21 -6.44 6.38
N ASP A 38 -18.61 -5.58 7.30
CA ASP A 38 -19.75 -4.68 7.21
C ASP A 38 -19.25 -3.28 7.53
N ARG A 39 -19.47 -2.34 6.61
CA ARG A 39 -18.95 -0.97 6.74
C ARG A 39 -19.48 -0.28 7.99
N LYS A 40 -20.74 -0.43 8.28
CA LYS A 40 -21.37 0.19 9.45
C LYS A 40 -20.78 -0.35 10.75
N GLN A 41 -20.54 -1.66 10.81
CA GLN A 41 -19.89 -2.27 11.97
C GLN A 41 -18.43 -1.78 12.08
N ALA A 42 -17.68 -1.74 10.99
CA ALA A 42 -16.31 -1.28 10.98
C ALA A 42 -16.19 0.19 11.42
N ASP A 43 -17.10 1.05 10.99
CA ASP A 43 -17.12 2.47 11.39
C ASP A 43 -17.38 2.67 12.88
N ASN A 44 -17.97 1.69 13.55
CA ASN A 44 -18.23 1.69 14.99
C ASN A 44 -17.19 0.92 15.81
N GLN A 45 -16.14 0.45 15.18
CA GLN A 45 -15.02 -0.25 15.84
C GLN A 45 -13.72 0.54 15.66
N ASP A 46 -12.78 0.34 16.57
CA ASP A 46 -11.43 0.82 16.37
C ASP A 46 -10.74 0.02 15.26
N ASN A 47 -10.10 0.73 14.34
CA ASN A 47 -9.25 0.12 13.31
C ASN A 47 -7.82 -0.05 13.82
N ALA A 48 -6.95 -0.61 13.00
CA ALA A 48 -5.54 -0.85 13.38
C ALA A 48 -4.81 0.44 13.78
N LEU A 49 -5.08 1.56 13.10
CA LEU A 49 -4.45 2.85 13.41
C LEU A 49 -4.91 3.38 14.77
N ASP A 50 -6.20 3.28 15.07
CA ASP A 50 -6.76 3.68 16.36
C ASP A 50 -6.13 2.89 17.52
N ILE A 51 -5.99 1.57 17.34
CA ILE A 51 -5.42 0.68 18.36
C ILE A 51 -3.94 0.97 18.56
N MET A 52 -3.19 1.14 17.48
CA MET A 52 -1.76 1.49 17.56
C MET A 52 -1.55 2.84 18.25
N GLN A 53 -2.37 3.85 17.96
CA GLN A 53 -2.29 5.15 18.62
C GLN A 53 -2.54 5.02 20.12
N ARG A 54 -3.56 4.26 20.51
CA ARG A 54 -3.87 4.02 21.92
C ARG A 54 -2.74 3.28 22.64
N ALA A 55 -2.00 2.45 21.93
CA ALA A 55 -0.83 1.74 22.46
C ALA A 55 0.43 2.63 22.54
N GLY A 56 0.33 3.91 22.20
CA GLY A 56 1.44 4.87 22.30
C GLY A 56 2.32 4.99 21.07
N ILE A 57 1.92 4.39 19.94
CA ILE A 57 2.62 4.56 18.67
C ILE A 57 2.20 5.88 18.04
N ASP A 58 3.16 6.66 17.59
CA ASP A 58 2.91 7.91 16.87
C ASP A 58 2.62 7.61 15.40
N LEU A 59 1.52 8.16 14.88
CA LEU A 59 1.04 7.87 13.53
C LEU A 59 0.88 9.14 12.71
N LEU A 60 1.21 9.01 11.43
CA LEU A 60 1.00 10.02 10.41
C LEU A 60 0.41 9.36 9.17
N TRP A 61 -0.67 9.91 8.66
CA TRP A 61 -1.24 9.53 7.36
C TRP A 61 -0.90 10.60 6.33
N LYS A 62 -0.28 10.19 5.22
CA LYS A 62 0.02 11.08 4.08
C LYS A 62 -0.83 10.66 2.89
N GLU A 63 -1.59 11.61 2.34
CA GLU A 63 -2.65 11.35 1.39
C GLU A 63 -2.35 11.94 0.01
N ASN A 64 -2.44 11.12 -1.04
CA ASN A 64 -2.40 11.57 -2.43
C ASN A 64 -3.50 10.95 -3.31
N ASP A 65 -4.47 10.23 -2.74
CA ASP A 65 -5.56 9.59 -3.50
C ASP A 65 -6.93 10.26 -3.30
N GLY A 66 -6.97 11.39 -2.62
CA GLY A 66 -8.18 12.19 -2.46
C GLY A 66 -9.03 11.82 -1.25
N GLY A 67 -8.54 10.98 -0.34
CA GLY A 67 -9.21 10.72 0.94
C GLY A 67 -8.83 9.39 1.57
N ASP A 68 -8.85 9.38 2.89
CA ASP A 68 -8.45 8.24 3.72
C ASP A 68 -9.58 7.22 3.98
N LYS A 69 -10.75 7.43 3.39
CA LYS A 69 -11.96 6.61 3.61
C LYS A 69 -12.31 6.44 5.09
N GLU A 70 -12.08 7.47 5.88
CA GLU A 70 -12.36 7.58 7.32
C GLU A 70 -11.47 6.71 8.22
N VAL A 71 -10.44 6.04 7.69
CA VAL A 71 -9.57 5.20 8.54
C VAL A 71 -8.60 6.00 9.39
N ALA A 72 -8.22 7.19 8.96
CA ALA A 72 -7.25 8.05 9.65
C ALA A 72 -7.91 9.26 10.36
N HIS A 73 -9.19 9.19 10.68
CA HIS A 73 -9.94 10.33 11.24
C HIS A 73 -9.48 10.73 12.65
N LYS A 74 -8.82 9.84 13.38
CA LYS A 74 -8.32 10.09 14.75
C LYS A 74 -6.83 10.40 14.82
N ILE A 75 -6.11 10.36 13.70
CA ILE A 75 -4.65 10.58 13.67
C ILE A 75 -4.32 11.79 12.82
N LYS A 76 -3.05 12.25 12.91
CA LYS A 76 -2.57 13.36 12.08
C LYS A 76 -2.56 12.96 10.61
N LYS A 77 -3.11 13.82 9.76
CA LYS A 77 -3.12 13.69 8.29
C LYS A 77 -2.42 14.86 7.64
N ILE A 78 -1.67 14.56 6.59
CA ILE A 78 -1.11 15.56 5.68
C ILE A 78 -1.56 15.18 4.26
N GLU A 79 -2.35 16.04 3.64
CA GLU A 79 -2.72 15.89 2.24
C GLU A 79 -1.71 16.61 1.35
N VAL A 80 -1.33 15.96 0.25
CA VAL A 80 -0.54 16.61 -0.78
C VAL A 80 -1.38 17.72 -1.41
N ASP A 81 -0.83 18.93 -1.46
CA ASP A 81 -1.52 20.05 -2.10
C ASP A 81 -1.43 19.92 -3.63
N ARG A 82 -2.52 19.47 -4.23
CA ARG A 82 -2.64 19.21 -5.66
C ARG A 82 -2.68 20.48 -6.51
N LYS A 83 -2.91 21.63 -5.89
CA LYS A 83 -2.96 22.94 -6.59
C LYS A 83 -1.58 23.51 -6.88
N GLN A 84 -0.54 22.91 -6.27
CA GLN A 84 0.83 23.31 -6.57
C GLN A 84 1.16 23.08 -8.05
N GLN A 85 2.06 23.95 -8.57
CA GLN A 85 2.65 23.78 -9.89
C GLN A 85 4.17 23.73 -9.72
N ASN A 86 4.74 22.54 -9.86
CA ASN A 86 6.17 22.30 -9.73
C ASN A 86 6.54 21.02 -10.49
N ALA A 87 7.73 20.48 -10.28
CA ALA A 87 8.17 19.26 -10.95
C ALA A 87 7.31 18.01 -10.63
N LEU A 88 6.58 18.00 -9.51
CA LEU A 88 5.79 16.85 -9.06
C LEU A 88 4.26 17.07 -9.18
N CYS A 89 3.81 18.31 -9.36
CA CYS A 89 2.39 18.67 -9.36
C CYS A 89 2.08 19.62 -10.54
N ASN A 90 0.92 19.41 -11.17
CA ASN A 90 0.51 20.20 -12.34
C ASN A 90 -0.69 21.13 -12.09
N GLY A 91 -1.02 21.39 -10.82
CA GLY A 91 -2.17 22.23 -10.43
C GLY A 91 -3.48 21.47 -10.29
N GLN A 92 -3.52 20.19 -10.61
CA GLN A 92 -4.71 19.33 -10.51
C GLN A 92 -4.40 17.99 -9.81
N THR A 93 -3.22 17.45 -10.05
CA THR A 93 -2.77 16.17 -9.49
C THR A 93 -1.26 16.22 -9.25
N CYS A 94 -0.77 15.35 -8.36
CA CYS A 94 0.65 15.20 -8.09
C CYS A 94 1.07 13.75 -8.30
N TYR A 95 2.31 13.56 -8.75
CA TYR A 95 2.94 12.23 -8.73
C TYR A 95 3.16 11.78 -7.28
N ASP A 96 3.16 10.47 -7.05
CA ASP A 96 3.29 9.91 -5.72
C ASP A 96 4.64 10.22 -5.03
N MET A 97 5.66 10.59 -5.78
CA MET A 97 6.90 11.11 -5.19
C MET A 97 6.68 12.34 -4.29
N ALA A 98 5.58 13.06 -4.48
CA ALA A 98 5.22 14.17 -3.60
C ALA A 98 4.96 13.73 -2.15
N LEU A 99 4.60 12.47 -1.92
CA LEU A 99 4.43 11.91 -0.58
C LEU A 99 5.75 11.83 0.21
N LEU A 100 6.90 11.85 -0.47
CA LEU A 100 8.22 11.85 0.16
C LEU A 100 8.75 13.26 0.47
N SER A 101 8.06 14.31 0.01
CA SER A 101 8.42 15.67 0.36
C SER A 101 8.32 15.87 1.88
N ASP A 102 9.31 16.48 2.47
CA ASP A 102 9.41 16.75 3.91
C ASP A 102 9.36 15.50 4.82
N PHE A 103 9.53 14.31 4.25
CA PHE A 103 9.45 13.03 4.99
C PHE A 103 10.42 12.99 6.17
N ASP A 104 11.67 13.36 5.97
CA ASP A 104 12.70 13.32 7.03
C ASP A 104 12.32 14.23 8.22
N GLN A 105 11.85 15.44 7.93
CA GLN A 105 11.41 16.38 8.95
C GLN A 105 10.15 15.88 9.66
N GLU A 106 9.20 15.36 8.92
CA GLU A 106 7.95 14.82 9.49
C GLU A 106 8.24 13.65 10.44
N VAL A 107 9.11 12.73 10.04
CA VAL A 107 9.52 11.59 10.87
C VAL A 107 10.28 12.07 12.11
N SER A 108 11.19 13.04 11.97
CA SER A 108 11.96 13.56 13.11
C SER A 108 11.10 14.31 14.12
N ASN A 109 9.96 14.86 13.70
CA ASN A 109 9.00 15.54 14.57
C ASN A 109 8.08 14.56 15.33
N MET A 110 8.08 13.29 14.96
CA MET A 110 7.33 12.24 15.66
C MET A 110 8.11 11.71 16.86
N ASN A 111 7.43 11.04 17.77
CA ASN A 111 8.01 10.55 19.02
C ASN A 111 7.83 9.03 19.18
N GLY A 112 8.81 8.37 19.79
CA GLY A 112 8.76 6.95 20.09
C GLY A 112 8.70 6.07 18.84
N ASN A 113 8.01 4.96 18.93
CA ASN A 113 7.73 4.12 17.77
C ASN A 113 6.77 4.82 16.83
N ARG A 114 7.04 4.75 15.53
CA ARG A 114 6.36 5.56 14.50
C ARG A 114 5.82 4.70 13.39
N VAL A 115 4.66 5.05 12.88
CA VAL A 115 4.10 4.49 11.64
C VAL A 115 3.68 5.65 10.75
N VAL A 116 4.20 5.69 9.54
CA VAL A 116 3.77 6.61 8.48
C VAL A 116 3.04 5.79 7.44
N ALA A 117 1.75 6.03 7.29
CA ALA A 117 0.93 5.43 6.25
C ALA A 117 0.86 6.39 5.06
N MET A 118 1.26 5.92 3.88
CA MET A 118 1.20 6.70 2.65
C MET A 118 0.13 6.12 1.74
N HIS A 119 -0.87 6.92 1.42
CA HIS A 119 -1.93 6.54 0.49
C HIS A 119 -1.61 7.09 -0.90
N LEU A 120 -1.07 6.22 -1.75
CA LEU A 120 -0.67 6.56 -3.10
C LEU A 120 -1.88 6.63 -4.02
N ILE A 121 -1.84 7.54 -5.01
CA ILE A 121 -2.79 7.52 -6.11
C ILE A 121 -2.52 6.33 -7.04
N GLY A 122 -1.28 5.87 -7.08
CA GLY A 122 -0.87 4.64 -7.77
C GLY A 122 -1.25 4.62 -9.24
N SER A 123 -2.01 3.60 -9.61
CA SER A 123 -2.47 3.37 -10.98
C SER A 123 -3.92 3.80 -11.21
N HIS A 124 -4.41 4.80 -10.48
CA HIS A 124 -5.81 5.22 -10.55
C HIS A 124 -6.18 5.72 -11.95
N GLY A 125 -7.14 5.04 -12.56
CA GLY A 125 -7.66 5.38 -13.89
C GLY A 125 -8.94 6.22 -13.86
N PRO A 126 -9.44 6.61 -15.05
CA PRO A 126 -8.91 6.29 -16.38
C PRO A 126 -7.69 7.11 -16.81
N THR A 127 -7.28 8.12 -16.06
CA THR A 127 -6.18 9.03 -16.41
C THR A 127 -4.81 8.43 -16.06
N TYR A 128 -4.56 7.18 -16.43
CA TYR A 128 -3.30 6.48 -16.14
C TYR A 128 -2.06 7.27 -16.57
N PHE A 129 -2.13 7.96 -17.72
CA PHE A 129 -1.01 8.73 -18.26
C PHE A 129 -0.54 9.88 -17.36
N GLN A 130 -1.38 10.31 -16.41
CA GLN A 130 -1.04 11.36 -15.44
C GLN A 130 -0.34 10.84 -14.19
N ARG A 131 -0.15 9.52 -14.06
CA ARG A 131 0.40 8.90 -12.86
C ARG A 131 1.92 8.77 -12.88
N TYR A 132 2.56 9.08 -14.01
CA TYR A 132 4.01 9.06 -14.17
C TYR A 132 4.47 10.24 -15.04
N PRO A 133 5.68 10.77 -14.77
CA PRO A 133 6.25 11.82 -15.62
C PRO A 133 6.72 11.23 -16.96
N LYS A 134 6.82 12.07 -17.98
CA LYS A 134 7.19 11.66 -19.35
C LYS A 134 8.50 10.87 -19.41
N GLU A 135 9.49 11.27 -18.64
CA GLU A 135 10.80 10.61 -18.59
C GLU A 135 10.74 9.21 -17.98
N LYS A 136 9.62 8.84 -17.36
CA LYS A 136 9.35 7.52 -16.82
C LYS A 136 8.41 6.68 -17.69
N ALA A 137 8.02 7.17 -18.84
CA ALA A 137 7.19 6.45 -19.81
C ALA A 137 8.04 5.42 -20.58
N PHE A 138 8.27 4.29 -19.97
CA PHE A 138 9.15 3.24 -20.51
C PHE A 138 8.48 2.44 -21.64
N PHE A 139 7.21 2.06 -21.46
CA PHE A 139 6.44 1.30 -22.44
C PHE A 139 5.74 2.24 -23.41
N GLN A 140 5.91 2.00 -24.71
CA GLN A 140 5.38 2.84 -25.79
C GLN A 140 4.81 1.96 -26.91
N PRO A 141 3.78 2.43 -27.67
CA PRO A 141 3.07 3.69 -27.47
C PRO A 141 2.17 3.66 -26.23
N ASP A 142 1.99 4.82 -25.59
CA ASP A 142 1.05 4.94 -24.48
C ASP A 142 -0.25 5.65 -24.91
N CYS A 143 -1.22 5.67 -23.98
CA CYS A 143 -2.55 6.29 -24.16
C CYS A 143 -2.61 7.62 -23.39
N PRO A 144 -2.28 8.76 -24.01
CA PRO A 144 -2.14 10.05 -23.33
C PRO A 144 -3.49 10.78 -23.18
N ARG A 145 -4.55 10.06 -22.83
CA ARG A 145 -5.92 10.60 -22.77
C ARG A 145 -6.79 9.87 -21.76
N ALA A 146 -7.81 10.57 -21.25
CA ALA A 146 -8.74 10.02 -20.27
C ALA A 146 -9.82 9.11 -20.90
N ASP A 147 -10.19 9.39 -22.14
CA ASP A 147 -11.16 8.61 -22.92
C ASP A 147 -10.45 7.39 -23.54
N ILE A 148 -10.11 6.43 -22.66
CA ILE A 148 -9.30 5.25 -23.02
C ILE A 148 -9.93 4.36 -24.08
N GLU A 149 -11.25 4.45 -24.29
CA GLU A 149 -11.96 3.75 -25.36
C GLU A 149 -11.49 4.16 -26.77
N ASN A 150 -10.79 5.28 -26.89
CA ASN A 150 -10.19 5.75 -28.13
C ASN A 150 -8.73 5.33 -28.30
N CYS A 151 -8.21 4.51 -27.38
CA CYS A 151 -6.88 3.91 -27.48
C CYS A 151 -7.00 2.42 -27.79
N SER A 152 -5.94 1.86 -28.37
CA SER A 152 -5.84 0.41 -28.50
C SER A 152 -5.61 -0.24 -27.13
N VAL A 153 -5.91 -1.54 -27.01
CA VAL A 153 -5.64 -2.30 -25.79
C VAL A 153 -4.13 -2.26 -25.45
N GLU A 154 -3.27 -2.34 -26.48
CA GLU A 154 -1.82 -2.24 -26.29
C GLU A 154 -1.41 -0.90 -25.64
N GLU A 155 -1.96 0.22 -26.15
CA GLU A 155 -1.68 1.54 -25.58
C GLU A 155 -2.15 1.64 -24.13
N ILE A 156 -3.33 1.09 -23.81
CA ILE A 156 -3.86 1.08 -22.43
C ILE A 156 -2.95 0.26 -21.51
N VAL A 157 -2.57 -0.95 -21.96
CA VAL A 157 -1.67 -1.84 -21.17
C VAL A 157 -0.31 -1.17 -20.94
N ASN A 158 0.28 -0.59 -21.99
CA ASN A 158 1.56 0.11 -21.86
C ASN A 158 1.47 1.26 -20.86
N THR A 159 0.40 2.04 -20.92
CA THR A 159 0.19 3.16 -19.99
C THR A 159 0.03 2.67 -18.56
N TYR A 160 -0.77 1.64 -18.35
CA TYR A 160 -0.93 1.04 -17.02
C TYR A 160 0.38 0.46 -16.49
N ASP A 161 1.13 -0.26 -17.31
CA ASP A 161 2.42 -0.83 -16.93
C ASP A 161 3.44 0.26 -16.57
N ASN A 162 3.40 1.41 -17.22
CA ASN A 162 4.19 2.58 -16.82
C ASN A 162 3.81 3.07 -15.42
N THR A 163 2.53 3.04 -15.04
CA THR A 163 2.09 3.41 -13.68
C THR A 163 2.64 2.45 -12.63
N ILE A 164 2.60 1.15 -12.92
CA ILE A 164 3.15 0.11 -12.04
C ILE A 164 4.64 0.29 -11.87
N ARG A 165 5.35 0.53 -12.97
CA ARG A 165 6.79 0.79 -12.97
C ARG A 165 7.13 2.04 -12.15
N TYR A 166 6.32 3.08 -12.24
CA TYR A 166 6.53 4.30 -11.45
C TYR A 166 6.25 4.08 -9.96
N THR A 167 5.23 3.31 -9.61
CA THR A 167 5.00 2.92 -8.21
C THR A 167 6.20 2.13 -7.67
N ASP A 168 6.76 1.22 -8.44
CA ASP A 168 7.98 0.49 -8.07
C ASP A 168 9.17 1.44 -7.82
N PHE A 169 9.31 2.48 -8.64
CA PHE A 169 10.28 3.54 -8.44
C PHE A 169 10.03 4.31 -7.12
N VAL A 170 8.79 4.68 -6.84
CA VAL A 170 8.43 5.37 -5.58
C VAL A 170 8.77 4.51 -4.36
N LEU A 171 8.52 3.19 -4.45
CA LEU A 171 8.89 2.25 -3.37
C LEU A 171 10.41 2.18 -3.19
N GLU A 172 11.19 2.13 -4.28
CA GLU A 172 12.65 2.17 -4.21
C GLU A 172 13.12 3.44 -3.51
N GLN A 173 12.58 4.59 -3.90
CA GLN A 173 12.95 5.87 -3.29
C GLN A 173 12.58 5.92 -1.80
N THR A 174 11.43 5.34 -1.44
CA THR A 174 11.02 5.24 -0.04
C THR A 174 11.98 4.34 0.76
N ILE A 175 12.35 3.19 0.22
CA ILE A 175 13.33 2.29 0.86
C ILE A 175 14.69 2.98 1.00
N ASN A 176 15.15 3.68 -0.04
CA ASN A 176 16.41 4.43 0.03
C ASN A 176 16.35 5.52 1.11
N LYS A 177 15.22 6.18 1.26
CA LYS A 177 15.00 7.13 2.34
C LYS A 177 15.08 6.46 3.71
N LEU A 178 14.44 5.31 3.89
CA LEU A 178 14.49 4.53 5.12
C LEU A 178 15.92 4.06 5.45
N LYS A 179 16.71 3.71 4.44
CA LYS A 179 18.12 3.35 4.61
C LYS A 179 18.94 4.50 5.19
N THR A 180 18.65 5.72 4.83
CA THR A 180 19.34 6.91 5.39
C THR A 180 19.01 7.14 6.87
N LEU A 181 17.95 6.51 7.39
CA LEU A 181 17.48 6.64 8.76
C LEU A 181 17.91 5.47 9.67
N GLU A 182 18.65 4.49 9.14
CA GLU A 182 19.04 3.28 9.88
C GLU A 182 19.95 3.56 11.06
N ASP A 183 20.66 4.67 11.09
CA ASP A 183 21.49 5.10 12.21
C ASP A 183 20.66 5.52 13.45
N LYS A 184 19.39 5.85 13.23
CA LYS A 184 18.47 6.34 14.29
C LYS A 184 17.32 5.37 14.58
N TYR A 185 16.90 4.59 13.60
CA TYR A 185 15.69 3.79 13.67
C TYR A 185 15.91 2.39 13.11
N ASN A 186 15.17 1.43 13.65
CA ASN A 186 14.93 0.16 12.99
C ASN A 186 13.81 0.38 11.99
N THR A 187 14.07 0.25 10.68
CA THR A 187 13.15 0.68 9.63
C THR A 187 12.59 -0.49 8.85
N ALA A 188 11.34 -0.37 8.44
CA ALA A 188 10.67 -1.34 7.58
C ALA A 188 9.61 -0.67 6.71
N LEU A 189 9.26 -1.32 5.61
CA LEU A 189 8.21 -0.91 4.69
C LEU A 189 7.32 -2.10 4.38
N ILE A 190 6.01 -1.87 4.42
CA ILE A 190 4.99 -2.79 3.90
C ILE A 190 4.19 -2.04 2.85
N TYR A 191 4.15 -2.57 1.65
CA TYR A 191 3.33 -2.06 0.56
C TYR A 191 2.25 -3.08 0.21
N VAL A 192 1.02 -2.62 0.11
CA VAL A 192 -0.10 -3.42 -0.37
C VAL A 192 -1.01 -2.55 -1.23
N SER A 193 -1.44 -3.07 -2.38
CA SER A 193 -2.46 -2.40 -3.18
C SER A 193 -3.85 -2.69 -2.61
N ASP A 194 -4.77 -1.76 -2.81
CA ASP A 194 -6.15 -1.88 -2.31
C ASP A 194 -7.04 -2.73 -3.23
N HIS A 195 -6.84 -2.71 -4.54
CA HIS A 195 -7.52 -3.57 -5.51
C HIS A 195 -6.69 -3.68 -6.80
N GLY A 196 -7.09 -4.58 -7.68
CA GLY A 196 -6.54 -4.69 -9.03
C GLY A 196 -7.31 -3.85 -10.05
N GLU A 197 -7.03 -4.08 -11.33
CA GLU A 197 -7.61 -3.33 -12.43
C GLU A 197 -7.82 -4.21 -13.65
N SER A 198 -8.94 -4.05 -14.33
CA SER A 198 -9.23 -4.67 -15.63
C SER A 198 -8.80 -3.73 -16.76
N LEU A 199 -8.13 -4.28 -17.77
CA LEU A 199 -7.55 -3.53 -18.90
C LEU A 199 -8.13 -3.95 -20.25
N GLY A 200 -9.35 -4.49 -20.27
CA GLY A 200 -10.03 -4.94 -21.48
C GLY A 200 -10.30 -6.43 -21.55
N GLU A 201 -9.87 -7.20 -20.54
CA GLU A 201 -10.12 -8.63 -20.48
C GLU A 201 -11.64 -8.89 -20.46
N SER A 202 -12.13 -9.71 -21.39
CA SER A 202 -13.56 -9.96 -21.59
C SER A 202 -14.40 -8.68 -21.79
N GLY A 203 -13.78 -7.63 -22.34
CA GLY A 203 -14.44 -6.33 -22.56
C GLY A 203 -14.61 -5.48 -21.30
N MET A 204 -13.99 -5.88 -20.18
CA MET A 204 -14.06 -5.14 -18.92
C MET A 204 -12.87 -4.20 -18.75
N PHE A 205 -13.14 -3.02 -18.21
CA PHE A 205 -12.15 -2.00 -17.90
C PHE A 205 -12.36 -1.47 -16.49
N LEU A 206 -11.30 -0.90 -15.91
CA LEU A 206 -11.32 -0.29 -14.57
C LEU A 206 -11.58 -1.33 -13.47
N HIS A 207 -12.32 -0.93 -12.44
CA HIS A 207 -12.55 -1.73 -11.23
C HIS A 207 -13.97 -1.47 -10.68
N GLY A 208 -14.26 -2.05 -9.50
CA GLY A 208 -15.51 -1.76 -8.79
C GLY A 208 -16.63 -2.76 -9.09
N MET A 209 -16.36 -3.86 -9.77
CA MET A 209 -17.34 -4.91 -9.94
C MET A 209 -17.65 -5.60 -8.60
N PRO A 210 -18.91 -6.08 -8.39
CA PRO A 210 -19.20 -6.89 -7.23
C PRO A 210 -18.20 -8.04 -7.10
N TYR A 211 -17.66 -8.27 -5.90
CA TYR A 211 -16.51 -9.14 -5.67
C TYR A 211 -16.71 -10.56 -6.24
N GLY A 212 -17.89 -11.13 -6.06
CA GLY A 212 -18.20 -12.47 -6.56
C GLY A 212 -18.28 -12.59 -8.08
N LEU A 213 -18.44 -11.46 -8.78
CA LEU A 213 -18.52 -11.40 -10.25
C LEU A 213 -17.26 -10.83 -10.88
N ALA A 214 -16.39 -10.22 -10.07
CA ALA A 214 -15.18 -9.57 -10.54
C ALA A 214 -14.14 -10.60 -11.00
N PRO A 215 -13.42 -10.31 -12.09
CA PRO A 215 -12.30 -11.16 -12.51
C PRO A 215 -11.14 -11.04 -11.52
N ASP A 216 -10.24 -12.01 -11.55
CA ASP A 216 -9.06 -12.04 -10.68
C ASP A 216 -8.19 -10.78 -10.84
N PHE A 217 -8.16 -10.18 -12.02
CA PHE A 217 -7.45 -8.93 -12.29
C PHE A 217 -7.85 -7.77 -11.38
N GLN A 218 -9.09 -7.75 -10.88
CA GLN A 218 -9.56 -6.74 -9.94
C GLN A 218 -9.38 -7.15 -8.46
N LYS A 219 -9.05 -8.40 -8.18
CA LYS A 219 -8.98 -8.98 -6.83
C LYS A 219 -7.58 -9.36 -6.37
N ARG A 220 -6.63 -9.54 -7.28
CA ARG A 220 -5.25 -9.88 -6.94
C ARG A 220 -4.43 -8.60 -6.83
N VAL A 221 -3.67 -8.51 -5.74
CA VAL A 221 -2.91 -7.31 -5.40
C VAL A 221 -1.48 -7.68 -5.02
N PRO A 222 -0.50 -6.80 -5.29
CA PRO A 222 0.84 -6.96 -4.76
C PRO A 222 0.87 -6.71 -3.25
N LEU A 223 1.71 -7.47 -2.56
CA LEU A 223 2.10 -7.24 -1.18
C LEU A 223 3.61 -7.40 -1.12
N VAL A 224 4.32 -6.33 -0.79
CA VAL A 224 5.78 -6.27 -0.79
C VAL A 224 6.26 -5.77 0.56
N MET A 225 7.29 -6.41 1.10
CA MET A 225 7.92 -6.01 2.36
C MET A 225 9.41 -5.77 2.18
N TRP A 226 9.92 -4.78 2.88
CA TRP A 226 11.33 -4.54 3.06
C TRP A 226 11.61 -4.23 4.54
N MET A 227 12.71 -4.74 5.06
CA MET A 227 13.12 -4.51 6.45
C MET A 227 14.63 -4.28 6.52
N SER A 228 15.05 -3.30 7.31
CA SER A 228 16.47 -3.11 7.60
C SER A 228 17.02 -4.29 8.39
N PRO A 229 18.33 -4.54 8.33
CA PRO A 229 18.97 -5.59 9.15
C PRO A 229 18.68 -5.42 10.64
N SER A 230 18.73 -4.19 11.15
CA SER A 230 18.44 -3.91 12.56
C SER A 230 16.98 -4.15 12.94
N PHE A 231 16.04 -3.90 12.03
CA PHE A 231 14.63 -4.22 12.24
C PHE A 231 14.40 -5.73 12.33
N LYS A 232 14.98 -6.49 11.39
CA LYS A 232 14.91 -7.95 11.41
C LYS A 232 15.44 -8.52 12.73
N GLN A 233 16.56 -8.00 13.20
CA GLN A 233 17.17 -8.42 14.47
C GLN A 233 16.29 -8.05 15.66
N ALA A 234 15.84 -6.81 15.74
CA ALA A 234 15.02 -6.32 16.85
C ALA A 234 13.68 -7.04 16.96
N LYS A 235 13.09 -7.41 15.83
CA LYS A 235 11.81 -8.13 15.77
C LYS A 235 11.94 -9.64 15.68
N HIS A 236 13.16 -10.17 15.72
CA HIS A 236 13.45 -11.60 15.63
C HIS A 236 12.86 -12.26 14.38
N ILE A 237 12.98 -11.59 13.24
CA ILE A 237 12.43 -12.08 11.96
C ILE A 237 13.39 -13.11 11.34
N ASN A 238 12.87 -14.29 11.05
CA ASN A 238 13.54 -15.27 10.19
C ASN A 238 13.17 -14.96 8.74
N THR A 239 14.10 -14.36 8.00
CA THR A 239 13.88 -13.92 6.62
C THR A 239 13.63 -15.09 5.67
N ASP A 240 14.34 -16.21 5.84
CA ASP A 240 14.15 -17.40 4.99
C ASP A 240 12.75 -17.99 5.17
N CYS A 241 12.28 -18.05 6.43
CA CYS A 241 10.92 -18.46 6.74
C CYS A 241 9.91 -17.56 6.03
N LEU A 242 10.06 -16.24 6.17
CA LEU A 242 9.12 -15.28 5.57
C LEU A 242 9.14 -15.31 4.03
N SER A 243 10.32 -15.50 3.44
CA SER A 243 10.47 -15.66 1.99
C SER A 243 9.79 -16.93 1.47
N LYS A 244 9.84 -18.03 2.22
CA LYS A 244 9.10 -19.25 1.89
C LYS A 244 7.60 -19.06 1.99
N GLU A 245 7.15 -18.40 3.06
CA GLU A 245 5.72 -18.07 3.23
C GLU A 245 5.21 -17.20 2.08
N ALA A 246 6.00 -16.26 1.61
CA ALA A 246 5.65 -15.37 0.50
C ALA A 246 5.43 -16.14 -0.82
N GLN A 247 6.08 -17.28 -1.02
CA GLN A 247 5.91 -18.14 -2.21
C GLN A 247 4.64 -19.00 -2.16
N ASN A 248 3.97 -19.06 -1.01
CA ASN A 248 2.77 -19.86 -0.81
C ASN A 248 1.55 -19.12 -1.41
N ALA A 249 1.34 -19.32 -2.69
CA ALA A 249 0.34 -18.61 -3.48
C ALA A 249 -1.07 -18.77 -2.90
N GLY A 250 -1.81 -17.68 -2.75
CA GLY A 250 -3.19 -17.69 -2.29
C GLY A 250 -3.38 -17.85 -0.78
N LYS A 251 -2.30 -17.95 -0.01
CA LYS A 251 -2.38 -18.09 1.45
C LYS A 251 -2.81 -16.80 2.16
N TYR A 252 -2.39 -15.66 1.63
CA TYR A 252 -2.56 -14.36 2.28
C TYR A 252 -3.53 -13.45 1.53
N SER A 253 -4.13 -12.51 2.26
CA SER A 253 -5.12 -11.55 1.76
C SER A 253 -5.08 -10.26 2.57
N HIS A 254 -5.96 -9.32 2.26
CA HIS A 254 -6.19 -8.14 3.10
C HIS A 254 -6.58 -8.47 4.53
N ASP A 255 -7.13 -9.65 4.79
CA ASP A 255 -7.47 -10.12 6.14
C ASP A 255 -6.25 -10.19 7.07
N ASN A 256 -5.05 -10.30 6.51
CA ASN A 256 -3.80 -10.37 7.24
C ASN A 256 -3.21 -9.01 7.64
N VAL A 257 -3.67 -7.90 7.03
CA VAL A 257 -3.04 -6.58 7.22
C VAL A 257 -3.21 -6.07 8.65
N PHE A 258 -4.42 -6.04 9.16
CA PHE A 258 -4.72 -5.56 10.51
C PHE A 258 -3.87 -6.29 11.58
N HIS A 259 -3.89 -7.62 11.55
CA HIS A 259 -3.21 -8.45 12.56
C HIS A 259 -1.68 -8.40 12.41
N SER A 260 -1.18 -8.31 11.17
CA SER A 260 0.26 -8.20 10.93
C SER A 260 0.83 -6.87 11.39
N LEU A 261 0.10 -5.76 11.20
CA LEU A 261 0.50 -4.44 11.70
C LEU A 261 0.57 -4.44 13.23
N LEU A 262 -0.47 -4.95 13.89
CA LEU A 262 -0.48 -5.03 15.36
C LEU A 262 0.63 -5.94 15.88
N GLY A 263 0.83 -7.10 15.26
CA GLY A 263 1.85 -8.07 15.67
C GLY A 263 3.27 -7.54 15.53
N ILE A 264 3.60 -6.93 14.37
CA ILE A 264 4.97 -6.44 14.14
C ILE A 264 5.30 -5.21 14.99
N MET A 265 4.30 -4.45 15.40
CA MET A 265 4.45 -3.33 16.33
C MET A 265 4.33 -3.75 17.80
N ASP A 266 4.22 -5.04 18.08
CA ASP A 266 4.12 -5.62 19.44
C ASP A 266 2.97 -5.03 20.26
N VAL A 267 1.85 -4.75 19.61
CA VAL A 267 0.64 -4.21 20.26
C VAL A 267 -0.18 -5.35 20.84
N LYS A 268 -0.47 -5.27 22.13
CA LYS A 268 -1.31 -6.25 22.84
C LYS A 268 -2.74 -5.76 22.90
N THR A 269 -3.66 -6.50 22.30
CA THR A 269 -5.09 -6.21 22.29
C THR A 269 -5.90 -7.49 22.11
N GLN A 270 -7.13 -7.49 22.64
CA GLN A 270 -8.07 -8.61 22.42
C GLN A 270 -8.53 -8.75 20.97
N ALA A 271 -8.39 -7.70 20.17
CA ALA A 271 -8.74 -7.74 18.75
C ALA A 271 -7.72 -8.51 17.89
N TYR A 272 -6.51 -8.77 18.42
CA TYR A 272 -5.45 -9.44 17.69
C TYR A 272 -5.68 -10.94 17.58
N ASP A 273 -5.63 -11.44 16.36
CA ASP A 273 -5.61 -12.88 16.05
C ASP A 273 -4.28 -13.24 15.42
N GLY A 274 -3.46 -13.99 16.17
CA GLY A 274 -2.14 -14.39 15.70
C GLY A 274 -2.14 -15.35 14.51
N GLN A 275 -3.24 -16.04 14.24
CA GLN A 275 -3.37 -16.89 13.06
C GLN A 275 -3.40 -16.06 11.76
N LEU A 276 -3.80 -14.80 11.84
CA LEU A 276 -3.86 -13.87 10.72
C LEU A 276 -2.64 -12.93 10.63
N ASP A 277 -1.70 -13.06 11.54
CA ASP A 277 -0.44 -12.30 11.52
C ASP A 277 0.60 -13.02 10.66
N ILE A 278 0.98 -12.40 9.54
CA ILE A 278 1.96 -12.95 8.59
C ILE A 278 3.31 -13.21 9.27
N PHE A 279 3.72 -12.37 10.21
CA PHE A 279 5.02 -12.46 10.84
C PHE A 279 5.12 -13.54 11.92
N LYS A 280 4.01 -13.92 12.53
CA LYS A 280 4.01 -14.72 13.78
C LYS A 280 4.79 -16.02 13.65
N THR A 281 4.59 -16.77 12.57
CA THR A 281 5.25 -18.07 12.37
C THR A 281 6.73 -17.95 12.02
N CYS A 282 7.17 -16.77 11.62
CA CYS A 282 8.54 -16.47 11.19
C CYS A 282 9.30 -15.60 12.20
N ARG A 283 8.76 -15.38 13.39
CA ARG A 283 9.47 -14.73 14.50
C ARG A 283 9.96 -15.80 15.46
N THR A 284 11.27 -15.76 15.76
CA THR A 284 11.83 -16.59 16.81
C THR A 284 11.43 -15.98 18.16
N VAL A 285 10.56 -16.68 18.89
CA VAL A 285 10.11 -16.21 20.21
C VAL A 285 11.23 -16.41 21.22
N SER A 286 11.52 -15.36 22.00
CA SER A 286 12.31 -15.46 23.21
C SER A 286 11.43 -15.90 24.37
#